data_bfa857f6daeceded58f5d3ac7ac3e935
#
_entry.id   bfa857f6daeceded58f5d3ac7ac3e935
#
_cell.length_a   1.000
_cell.length_b   1.000
_cell.length_c   1.000
_cell.angle_alpha   90.00
_cell.angle_beta   90.00
_cell.angle_gamma   90.00
#
_symmetry.space_group_name_H-M   'P 1'
#
loop_
_entity.id
_entity.type
_entity.pdbx_description
1 polymer ?
#
loop_
_entity_poly.entity_id
_entity_poly.type
_entity_poly.pdbx_seq_one_letter_code
_entity_poly.pdbx_strand_id
1 'polypeptide(L)'
;VKITIPDYKLPSRNQLYSSNNWYARKALVDELKSIVGAYVPNKMIDDRVDITIKAYYKTKLLRDSDNIEAKLVIDCLKGKVIHDDNVKYVRRVTTEAIIGSITNKLVIEISTI
;
A
#
# COMPACT_ATOMS: atom_id res chain seq x y z
N VAL A 1 0.32 -14.73 0.77
CA VAL A 1 -0.41 -13.90 1.75
C VAL A 1 -1.14 -12.80 1.03
N LYS A 2 -2.42 -12.69 1.28
CA LYS A 2 -3.27 -11.63 0.73
C LYS A 2 -3.88 -10.83 1.87
N ILE A 3 -3.67 -9.52 1.86
CA ILE A 3 -4.19 -8.61 2.88
C ILE A 3 -5.19 -7.69 2.19
N THR A 4 -6.42 -7.65 2.70
CA THR A 4 -7.46 -6.75 2.19
C THR A 4 -7.83 -5.74 3.27
N ILE A 5 -7.69 -4.47 2.95
CA ILE A 5 -8.12 -3.37 3.82
C ILE A 5 -9.41 -2.81 3.23
N PRO A 6 -10.58 -3.11 3.85
CA PRO A 6 -11.87 -2.67 3.32
C PRO A 6 -12.11 -1.19 3.59
N ASP A 7 -12.97 -0.59 2.79
CA ASP A 7 -13.46 0.79 2.99
C ASP A 7 -12.33 1.81 3.20
N TYR A 8 -11.22 1.62 2.50
CA TYR A 8 -10.05 2.49 2.58
C TYR A 8 -9.68 3.02 1.21
N LYS A 9 -9.65 4.33 1.07
CA LYS A 9 -9.19 5.02 -0.14
C LYS A 9 -7.73 5.39 0.03
N LEU A 10 -6.85 4.66 -0.65
CA LEU A 10 -5.41 4.96 -0.59
C LEU A 10 -5.14 6.33 -1.22
N PRO A 11 -4.48 7.25 -0.51
CA PRO A 11 -4.11 8.53 -1.10
C PRO A 11 -3.07 8.34 -2.19
N SER A 12 -3.13 9.18 -3.23
CA SER A 12 -2.13 9.17 -4.29
C SER A 12 -0.83 9.83 -3.80
N ARG A 13 0.27 9.55 -4.49
CA ARG A 13 1.55 10.22 -4.21
C ARG A 13 1.43 11.73 -4.38
N ASN A 14 0.71 12.18 -5.41
CA ASN A 14 0.48 13.62 -5.61
C ASN A 14 -0.27 14.24 -4.44
N GLN A 15 -1.26 13.54 -3.90
CA GLN A 15 -2.01 13.99 -2.73
C GLN A 15 -1.11 14.18 -1.51
N LEU A 16 -0.15 13.26 -1.31
CA LEU A 16 0.76 13.30 -0.18
C LEU A 16 1.85 14.35 -0.32
N TYR A 17 2.35 14.60 -1.55
CA TYR A 17 3.58 15.36 -1.77
C TYR A 17 3.38 16.68 -2.52
N SER A 18 2.18 16.98 -3.02
CA SER A 18 1.92 18.23 -3.76
C SER A 18 1.68 19.44 -2.85
N SER A 19 1.36 19.22 -1.59
CA SER A 19 1.08 20.28 -0.63
C SER A 19 2.33 20.62 0.18
N ASN A 20 2.56 21.91 0.43
CA ASN A 20 3.58 22.37 1.37
C ASN A 20 3.09 22.33 2.83
N ASN A 21 1.85 21.90 3.05
CA ASN A 21 1.28 21.79 4.40
C ASN A 21 1.76 20.50 5.07
N TRP A 22 2.77 20.63 5.92
CA TRP A 22 3.37 19.52 6.65
C TRP A 22 2.36 18.80 7.54
N TYR A 23 1.45 19.56 8.19
CA TYR A 23 0.45 18.95 9.09
C TYR A 23 -0.56 18.10 8.34
N ALA A 24 -1.04 18.56 7.18
CA ALA A 24 -1.97 17.78 6.35
C ALA A 24 -1.33 16.50 5.85
N ARG A 25 -0.08 16.56 5.41
CA ARG A 25 0.68 15.38 4.97
C ARG A 25 0.86 14.39 6.11
N LYS A 26 1.28 14.88 7.27
CA LYS A 26 1.49 14.04 8.45
C LYS A 26 0.20 13.32 8.86
N ALA A 27 -0.93 14.01 8.83
CA ALA A 27 -2.23 13.41 9.14
C ALA A 27 -2.57 12.25 8.19
N LEU A 28 -2.36 12.42 6.88
CA LEU A 28 -2.59 11.36 5.88
C LEU A 28 -1.64 10.18 6.06
N VAL A 29 -0.38 10.44 6.35
CA VAL A 29 0.62 9.39 6.60
C VAL A 29 0.30 8.62 7.87
N ASP A 30 -0.04 9.31 8.95
CA ASP A 30 -0.38 8.66 10.22
C ASP A 30 -1.66 7.82 10.10
N GLU A 31 -2.65 8.31 9.37
CA GLU A 31 -3.88 7.57 9.08
C GLU A 31 -3.57 6.30 8.28
N LEU A 32 -2.76 6.41 7.22
CA LEU A 32 -2.37 5.26 6.40
C LEU A 32 -1.68 4.20 7.25
N LYS A 33 -0.69 4.59 8.04
CA LYS A 33 0.07 3.66 8.88
C LYS A 33 -0.81 3.00 9.93
N SER A 34 -1.73 3.75 10.52
CA SER A 34 -2.64 3.22 11.52
C SER A 34 -3.63 2.21 10.91
N ILE A 35 -4.28 2.58 9.80
CA ILE A 35 -5.30 1.73 9.16
C ILE A 35 -4.66 0.51 8.53
N VAL A 36 -3.66 0.68 7.68
CA VAL A 36 -3.00 -0.43 6.99
C VAL A 36 -2.31 -1.33 7.99
N GLY A 37 -1.59 -0.75 8.93
CA GLY A 37 -0.88 -1.51 9.97
C GLY A 37 -1.78 -2.41 10.79
N ALA A 38 -3.02 -2.00 11.03
CA ALA A 38 -4.00 -2.79 11.80
C ALA A 38 -4.40 -4.08 11.08
N TYR A 39 -4.32 -4.12 9.75
CA TYR A 39 -4.68 -5.30 8.95
C TYR A 39 -3.49 -6.19 8.61
N VAL A 40 -2.26 -5.75 8.88
CA VAL A 40 -1.05 -6.53 8.58
C VAL A 40 -0.84 -7.58 9.67
N PRO A 41 -0.82 -8.88 9.33
CA PRO A 41 -0.59 -9.92 10.34
C PRO A 41 0.88 -9.99 10.75
N ASN A 42 1.12 -10.51 11.95
CA ASN A 42 2.46 -10.86 12.41
C ASN A 42 2.80 -12.26 11.90
N LYS A 43 3.19 -12.36 10.65
CA LYS A 43 3.52 -13.63 9.99
C LYS A 43 4.74 -13.43 9.11
N MET A 44 5.92 -13.57 9.67
CA MET A 44 7.18 -13.31 8.97
C MET A 44 7.42 -14.33 7.87
N ILE A 45 7.74 -13.83 6.68
CA ILE A 45 8.18 -14.63 5.53
C ILE A 45 9.68 -14.44 5.39
N ASP A 46 10.43 -15.53 5.50
CA ASP A 46 11.90 -15.50 5.42
C ASP A 46 12.40 -15.50 3.97
N ASP A 47 11.60 -16.05 3.06
CA ASP A 47 11.94 -16.13 1.64
C ASP A 47 11.80 -14.78 0.95
N ARG A 48 12.49 -14.63 -0.17
CA ARG A 48 12.35 -13.46 -1.04
C ARG A 48 10.96 -13.47 -1.69
N VAL A 49 10.31 -12.31 -1.75
CA VAL A 49 8.92 -12.18 -2.19
C VAL A 49 8.75 -11.16 -3.31
N ASP A 50 7.64 -11.29 -4.02
CA ASP A 50 7.06 -10.26 -4.88
C ASP A 50 5.86 -9.66 -4.16
N ILE A 51 5.71 -8.34 -4.25
CA ILE A 51 4.60 -7.60 -3.62
C ILE A 51 3.79 -6.92 -4.72
N THR A 52 2.48 -7.14 -4.71
CA THR A 52 1.54 -6.43 -5.59
C THR A 52 0.58 -5.62 -4.73
N ILE A 53 0.46 -4.33 -5.04
CA ILE A 53 -0.42 -3.40 -4.33
C ILE A 53 -1.49 -2.96 -5.32
N LYS A 54 -2.76 -3.29 -5.02
CA LYS A 54 -3.92 -2.94 -5.83
C LYS A 54 -4.79 -1.96 -5.05
N ALA A 55 -4.94 -0.76 -5.56
CA ALA A 55 -5.79 0.26 -4.96
C ALA A 55 -7.08 0.35 -5.77
N TYR A 56 -8.22 0.05 -5.14
CA TYR A 56 -9.54 0.08 -5.74
C TYR A 56 -10.23 1.39 -5.38
N TYR A 57 -10.78 2.07 -6.39
CA TYR A 57 -11.47 3.34 -6.24
C TYR A 57 -12.89 3.25 -6.79
N LYS A 58 -13.86 3.73 -6.01
CA LYS A 58 -15.28 3.79 -6.44
C LYS A 58 -15.46 4.75 -7.62
N THR A 59 -14.72 5.83 -7.65
CA THR A 59 -14.83 6.81 -8.72
C THR A 59 -14.32 6.25 -10.05
N LYS A 60 -14.86 6.76 -11.15
CA LYS A 60 -14.40 6.43 -12.50
C LYS A 60 -13.36 7.44 -13.02
N LEU A 61 -12.87 8.31 -12.16
CA LEU A 61 -11.84 9.28 -12.50
C LEU A 61 -10.56 8.54 -12.86
N LEU A 62 -9.96 8.89 -13.99
CA LEU A 62 -8.72 8.25 -14.45
C LEU A 62 -7.59 8.50 -13.46
N ARG A 63 -6.82 7.44 -13.20
CA ARG A 63 -5.68 7.47 -12.29
C ARG A 63 -4.50 6.74 -12.92
N ASP A 64 -3.31 7.19 -12.58
CA ASP A 64 -2.08 6.57 -13.02
C ASP A 64 -1.63 5.52 -12.01
N SER A 65 -1.29 4.32 -12.48
CA SER A 65 -0.85 3.22 -11.62
C SER A 65 0.49 3.51 -10.93
N ASP A 66 1.33 4.36 -11.51
CA ASP A 66 2.59 4.77 -10.91
C ASP A 66 2.42 5.87 -9.84
N ASN A 67 1.22 6.41 -9.67
CA ASN A 67 0.88 7.39 -8.65
C ASN A 67 0.31 6.74 -7.37
N ILE A 68 0.43 5.42 -7.26
CA ILE A 68 0.05 4.67 -6.06
C ILE A 68 1.16 4.80 -5.01
N GLU A 69 0.78 5.09 -3.77
CA GLU A 69 1.74 5.21 -2.67
C GLU A 69 2.15 3.82 -2.19
N ALA A 70 3.22 3.27 -2.77
CA ALA A 70 3.71 1.94 -2.43
C ALA A 70 4.64 1.93 -1.23
N LYS A 71 5.50 2.94 -1.10
CA LYS A 71 6.56 2.93 -0.06
C LYS A 71 5.99 2.90 1.35
N LEU A 72 5.00 3.73 1.66
CA LEU A 72 4.40 3.77 2.99
C LEU A 72 3.63 2.50 3.30
N VAL A 73 3.00 1.89 2.28
CA VAL A 73 2.31 0.60 2.43
C VAL A 73 3.33 -0.48 2.77
N ILE A 74 4.44 -0.54 2.04
CA ILE A 74 5.51 -1.52 2.30
C ILE A 74 6.14 -1.30 3.66
N ASP A 75 6.31 -0.05 4.10
CA ASP A 75 6.82 0.25 5.44
C ASP A 75 5.95 -0.38 6.53
N CYS A 76 4.64 -0.52 6.30
CA CYS A 76 3.74 -1.20 7.23
C CYS A 76 3.98 -2.71 7.30
N LEU A 77 4.61 -3.31 6.29
CA LEU A 77 4.90 -4.75 6.24
C LEU A 77 6.21 -5.10 6.94
N LYS A 78 7.12 -4.16 7.07
CA LYS A 78 8.44 -4.39 7.65
C LYS A 78 8.34 -4.79 9.12
N GLY A 79 9.06 -5.84 9.47
CA GLY A 79 9.08 -6.35 10.84
C GLY A 79 7.85 -7.16 11.23
N LYS A 80 6.87 -7.29 10.32
CA LYS A 80 5.66 -8.10 10.54
C LYS A 80 5.55 -9.24 9.54
N VAL A 81 5.64 -8.96 8.26
CA VAL A 81 5.51 -9.93 7.16
C VAL A 81 6.83 -10.10 6.41
N ILE A 82 7.59 -9.02 6.26
CA ILE A 82 8.92 -9.04 5.63
C ILE A 82 9.94 -8.48 6.62
N HIS A 83 11.18 -8.98 6.53
CA HIS A 83 12.26 -8.49 7.39
C HIS A 83 12.65 -7.06 7.05
N ASP A 84 12.73 -6.75 5.75
CA ASP A 84 13.08 -5.44 5.23
C ASP A 84 12.58 -5.34 3.79
N ASP A 85 12.63 -4.15 3.20
CA ASP A 85 12.18 -3.89 1.83
C ASP A 85 13.30 -3.88 0.80
N ASN A 86 14.53 -4.20 1.18
CA ASN A 86 15.67 -4.25 0.26
C ASN A 86 15.60 -5.48 -0.66
N VAL A 87 16.49 -5.52 -1.66
CA VAL A 87 16.48 -6.56 -2.71
C VAL A 87 16.74 -7.97 -2.19
N LYS A 88 17.25 -8.11 -0.97
CA LYS A 88 17.44 -9.42 -0.34
C LYS A 88 16.09 -10.08 -0.04
N TYR A 89 15.09 -9.29 0.32
CA TYR A 89 13.78 -9.77 0.76
C TYR A 89 12.65 -9.50 -0.21
N VAL A 90 12.77 -8.44 -1.04
CA VAL A 90 11.74 -8.05 -2.01
C VAL A 90 12.36 -7.97 -3.40
N ARG A 91 11.87 -8.81 -4.30
CA ARG A 91 12.34 -8.82 -5.69
C ARG A 91 11.64 -7.77 -6.53
N ARG A 92 10.33 -7.71 -6.44
CA ARG A 92 9.51 -6.87 -7.32
C ARG A 92 8.33 -6.27 -6.56
N VAL A 93 8.06 -5.01 -6.84
CA VAL A 93 6.86 -4.32 -6.36
C VAL A 93 6.05 -3.90 -7.58
N THR A 94 4.79 -4.33 -7.64
CA THR A 94 3.87 -3.98 -8.72
C THR A 94 2.71 -3.19 -8.12
N THR A 95 2.32 -2.10 -8.79
CA THR A 95 1.19 -1.28 -8.38
C THR A 95 0.13 -1.24 -9.46
N GLU A 96 -1.12 -1.22 -9.06
CA GLU A 96 -2.26 -1.15 -9.97
C GLU A 96 -3.37 -0.30 -9.36
N ALA A 97 -3.91 0.63 -10.14
CA ALA A 97 -5.09 1.40 -9.76
C ALA A 97 -6.31 0.85 -10.52
N ILE A 98 -7.36 0.48 -9.80
CA ILE A 98 -8.62 -0.03 -10.37
C ILE A 98 -9.71 0.99 -10.07
N ILE A 99 -10.32 1.55 -11.12
CA ILE A 99 -11.38 2.55 -11.00
C ILE A 99 -12.75 1.93 -11.22
N GLY A 100 -13.81 2.62 -10.78
CA GLY A 100 -15.18 2.14 -10.95
C GLY A 100 -15.51 0.90 -10.15
N SER A 101 -14.81 0.67 -9.05
CA SER A 101 -15.06 -0.44 -8.14
C SER A 101 -16.33 -0.20 -7.29
N ILE A 102 -16.91 -1.28 -6.75
CA ILE A 102 -18.07 -1.16 -5.88
C ILE A 102 -17.71 -0.40 -4.59
N THR A 103 -16.51 -0.63 -4.06
CA THR A 103 -16.02 0.04 -2.85
C THR A 103 -14.59 0.52 -3.05
N ASN A 104 -14.16 1.49 -2.24
CA ASN A 104 -12.74 1.78 -2.07
C ASN A 104 -12.13 0.69 -1.19
N LYS A 105 -11.01 0.12 -1.61
CA LYS A 105 -10.27 -0.84 -0.80
C LYS A 105 -8.82 -0.93 -1.26
N LEU A 106 -7.98 -1.43 -0.39
CA LEU A 106 -6.57 -1.71 -0.70
C LEU A 106 -6.32 -3.21 -0.57
N VAL A 107 -5.70 -3.80 -1.57
CA VAL A 107 -5.31 -5.22 -1.55
C VAL A 107 -3.81 -5.32 -1.71
N ILE A 108 -3.17 -6.05 -0.80
CA ILE A 108 -1.74 -6.30 -0.83
C ILE A 108 -1.55 -7.80 -0.99
N GLU A 109 -0.91 -8.21 -2.08
CA GLU A 109 -0.61 -9.61 -2.37
C GLU A 109 0.89 -9.84 -2.24
N ILE A 110 1.28 -10.81 -1.42
CA ILE A 110 2.68 -11.16 -1.20
C ILE A 110 2.86 -12.62 -1.56
N SER A 111 3.72 -12.88 -2.53
CA SER A 111 3.99 -14.23 -3.00
C SER A 111 5.48 -14.53 -2.96
N THR A 112 5.82 -15.74 -2.50
CA THR A 112 7.19 -16.25 -2.57
C THR A 112 7.57 -16.58 -4.01
N ILE A 113 8.84 -16.46 -4.30
CA ILE A 113 9.38 -16.70 -5.65
C ILE A 113 9.58 -18.18 -5.88
#